data_b3664ca610b391618dc2f6dd9fcf8f75
#
_entry.id   b3664ca610b391618dc2f6dd9fcf8f75
#
_cell.length_a   1.000
_cell.length_b   1.000
_cell.length_c   1.000
_cell.angle_alpha   90.00
_cell.angle_beta   90.00
_cell.angle_gamma   90.00
#
_symmetry.space_group_name_H-M   'P 1'
#
loop_
_entity.id
_entity.type
_entity.pdbx_description
1 polymer ?
#
loop_
_entity_poly.entity_id
_entity_poly.type
_entity_poly.pdbx_seq_one_letter_code
_entity_poly.pdbx_strand_id
1 'polypeptide(L)'
;MVIAVLDTNVLISGTFWLGPPKEVLHRAKVGFFQAVVSPALLAELHDVLTRKDKPFCLSTTEAKRVEMDLLSYAQVVRPKAHVAVCRDSADNRVLECALEAGANFVITGDPDLLEIGHYRGIKIVKVRAFLDSLGSR
;
A
#
# COMPACT_ATOMS: atom_id res chain seq x y z
N MET A 1 0.57 9.13 15.68
CA MET A 1 -0.15 8.04 14.97
C MET A 1 0.79 7.35 14.00
N VAL A 2 0.71 6.04 13.91
CA VAL A 2 1.48 5.27 12.93
C VAL A 2 0.99 5.60 11.52
N ILE A 3 1.93 5.82 10.61
CA ILE A 3 1.66 6.10 9.20
C ILE A 3 2.29 4.97 8.38
N ALA A 4 1.53 4.39 7.46
CA ALA A 4 2.01 3.27 6.66
C ALA A 4 1.57 3.37 5.20
N VAL A 5 2.46 2.98 4.29
CA VAL A 5 2.15 2.80 2.88
C VAL A 5 1.80 1.34 2.65
N LEU A 6 0.70 1.10 1.93
CA LEU A 6 0.30 -0.24 1.54
C LEU A 6 0.68 -0.45 0.08
N ASP A 7 1.48 -1.49 -0.18
CA ASP A 7 1.81 -1.88 -1.54
C ASP A 7 0.55 -2.31 -2.28
N THR A 8 0.54 -2.16 -3.61
CA THR A 8 -0.60 -2.49 -4.45
C THR A 8 -1.11 -3.91 -4.22
N ASN A 9 -0.21 -4.89 -4.06
CA ASN A 9 -0.61 -6.28 -3.83
C ASN A 9 -1.36 -6.46 -2.51
N VAL A 10 -0.99 -5.71 -1.48
CA VAL A 10 -1.70 -5.76 -0.20
C VAL A 10 -3.09 -5.14 -0.35
N LEU A 11 -3.21 -4.03 -1.07
CA LEU A 11 -4.50 -3.40 -1.34
C LEU A 11 -5.44 -4.34 -2.08
N ILE A 12 -4.92 -5.02 -3.10
CA ILE A 12 -5.72 -5.95 -3.91
C ILE A 12 -6.13 -7.15 -3.07
N SER A 13 -5.20 -7.75 -2.34
CA SER A 13 -5.51 -8.90 -1.48
C SER A 13 -6.54 -8.55 -0.42
N GLY A 14 -6.43 -7.36 0.19
CA GLY A 14 -7.38 -6.90 1.20
C GLY A 14 -8.75 -6.58 0.64
N THR A 15 -8.82 -6.22 -0.65
CA THR A 15 -10.08 -5.90 -1.31
C THR A 15 -10.86 -7.17 -1.67
N PHE A 16 -10.16 -8.19 -2.20
CA PHE A 16 -10.83 -9.34 -2.82
C PHE A 16 -10.86 -10.61 -1.98
N TRP A 17 -9.98 -10.75 -0.99
CA TRP A 17 -9.89 -11.98 -0.22
C TRP A 17 -9.99 -11.71 1.28
N LEU A 18 -10.44 -12.72 2.02
CA LEU A 18 -10.43 -12.69 3.48
C LEU A 18 -9.00 -12.96 3.98
N GLY A 19 -8.72 -12.52 5.20
CA GLY A 19 -7.44 -12.79 5.83
C GLY A 19 -6.71 -11.54 6.29
N PRO A 20 -5.41 -11.66 6.64
CA PRO A 20 -4.65 -10.54 7.21
C PRO A 20 -4.64 -9.26 6.37
N PRO A 21 -4.50 -9.28 5.03
CA PRO A 21 -4.57 -8.04 4.28
C PRO A 21 -5.90 -7.29 4.45
N LYS A 22 -7.02 -8.01 4.51
CA LYS A 22 -8.32 -7.37 4.75
C LYS A 22 -8.37 -6.76 6.15
N GLU A 23 -7.76 -7.39 7.13
CA GLU A 23 -7.69 -6.84 8.48
C GLU A 23 -6.89 -5.53 8.49
N VAL A 24 -5.80 -5.45 7.72
CA VAL A 24 -5.02 -4.20 7.61
C VAL A 24 -5.89 -3.08 7.07
N LEU A 25 -6.66 -3.32 6.01
CA LEU A 25 -7.55 -2.30 5.45
C LEU A 25 -8.61 -1.89 6.46
N HIS A 26 -9.16 -2.84 7.20
CA HIS A 26 -10.15 -2.55 8.23
C HIS A 26 -9.56 -1.66 9.33
N ARG A 27 -8.33 -1.98 9.80
CA ARG A 27 -7.64 -1.19 10.82
C ARG A 27 -7.40 0.25 10.35
N ALA A 28 -7.09 0.44 9.08
CA ALA A 28 -6.95 1.77 8.49
C ALA A 28 -8.30 2.50 8.50
N LYS A 29 -9.35 1.83 8.08
CA LYS A 29 -10.70 2.43 8.01
C LYS A 29 -11.20 2.90 9.37
N VAL A 30 -10.92 2.15 10.42
CA VAL A 30 -11.38 2.51 11.78
C VAL A 30 -10.38 3.37 12.54
N GLY A 31 -9.29 3.79 11.91
CA GLY A 31 -8.40 4.79 12.48
C GLY A 31 -7.27 4.28 13.37
N PHE A 32 -6.94 3.00 13.32
CA PHE A 32 -5.82 2.46 14.11
C PHE A 32 -4.47 2.92 13.58
N PHE A 33 -4.40 3.28 12.31
CA PHE A 33 -3.23 3.91 11.70
C PHE A 33 -3.67 4.70 10.48
N GLN A 34 -2.80 5.58 10.00
CA GLN A 34 -3.08 6.36 8.79
C GLN A 34 -2.43 5.68 7.58
N ALA A 35 -3.26 5.22 6.65
CA ALA A 35 -2.78 4.73 5.36
C ALA A 35 -2.46 5.92 4.46
N VAL A 36 -1.42 5.79 3.64
CA VAL A 36 -1.05 6.84 2.67
C VAL A 36 -0.84 6.22 1.30
N VAL A 37 -1.10 7.02 0.27
CA VAL A 37 -0.99 6.61 -1.12
C VAL A 37 -0.52 7.82 -1.93
N SER A 38 0.06 7.55 -3.10
CA SER A 38 0.48 8.60 -4.03
C SER A 38 -0.26 8.45 -5.35
N PRO A 39 -0.27 9.48 -6.22
CA PRO A 39 -0.85 9.33 -7.55
C PRO A 39 -0.25 8.17 -8.36
N ALA A 40 1.06 7.94 -8.24
CA ALA A 40 1.72 6.84 -8.94
C ALA A 40 1.19 5.47 -8.45
N LEU A 41 0.98 5.31 -7.15
CA LEU A 41 0.43 4.07 -6.59
C LEU A 41 -1.03 3.88 -6.98
N LEU A 42 -1.79 4.96 -7.03
CA LEU A 42 -3.19 4.89 -7.50
C LEU A 42 -3.26 4.46 -8.97
N ALA A 43 -2.37 4.99 -9.80
CA ALA A 43 -2.30 4.62 -11.21
C ALA A 43 -1.96 3.14 -11.37
N GLU A 44 -1.01 2.63 -10.60
CA GLU A 44 -0.66 1.22 -10.63
C GLU A 44 -1.82 0.34 -10.17
N LEU A 45 -2.49 0.75 -9.10
CA LEU A 45 -3.66 0.03 -8.60
C LEU A 45 -4.74 -0.07 -9.68
N HIS A 46 -5.05 1.04 -10.34
CA HIS A 46 -6.03 1.05 -11.43
C HIS A 46 -5.62 0.11 -12.55
N ASP A 47 -4.35 0.16 -12.95
CA ASP A 47 -3.81 -0.65 -14.03
C ASP A 47 -3.95 -2.14 -13.73
N VAL A 48 -3.58 -2.55 -12.52
CA VAL A 48 -3.66 -3.96 -12.12
C VAL A 48 -5.12 -4.41 -12.00
N LEU A 49 -5.99 -3.57 -11.44
CA LEU A 49 -7.41 -3.91 -11.26
C LEU A 49 -8.13 -4.13 -12.59
N THR A 50 -7.72 -3.41 -13.65
CA THR A 50 -8.38 -3.48 -14.94
C THR A 50 -7.71 -4.44 -15.93
N ARG A 51 -6.62 -5.10 -15.54
CA ARG A 51 -5.93 -6.06 -16.42
C ARG A 51 -6.80 -7.26 -16.75
N LYS A 52 -6.80 -7.63 -18.02
CA LYS A 52 -7.60 -8.75 -18.53
C LYS A 52 -7.06 -10.11 -18.13
N ASP A 53 -5.78 -10.20 -17.80
CA ASP A 53 -5.14 -11.45 -17.38
C ASP A 53 -5.33 -11.77 -15.89
N LYS A 54 -6.03 -10.91 -15.15
CA LYS A 54 -6.29 -11.10 -13.73
C LYS A 54 -7.68 -11.68 -13.50
N PRO A 55 -7.87 -12.51 -12.47
CA PRO A 55 -9.19 -13.12 -12.22
C PRO A 55 -10.27 -12.10 -11.90
N PHE A 56 -9.92 -10.94 -11.36
CA PHE A 56 -10.90 -9.90 -11.02
C PHE A 56 -11.22 -8.97 -12.19
N CYS A 57 -10.32 -8.71 -13.12
CA CYS A 57 -10.52 -7.95 -14.38
C CYS A 57 -11.68 -6.95 -14.31
N LEU A 58 -11.54 -5.91 -13.50
CA LEU A 58 -12.62 -4.95 -13.27
C LEU A 58 -12.79 -4.00 -14.46
N SER A 59 -14.02 -3.50 -14.64
CA SER A 59 -14.27 -2.37 -15.52
C SER A 59 -13.67 -1.10 -14.91
N THR A 60 -13.52 -0.05 -15.72
CA THR A 60 -13.05 1.24 -15.22
C THR A 60 -13.95 1.77 -14.09
N THR A 61 -15.26 1.60 -14.21
CA THR A 61 -16.19 2.04 -13.18
C THR A 61 -16.00 1.26 -11.88
N GLU A 62 -15.83 -0.04 -11.97
CA GLU A 62 -15.61 -0.88 -10.79
C GLU A 62 -14.27 -0.57 -10.13
N ALA A 63 -13.22 -0.36 -10.92
CA ALA A 63 -11.90 0.01 -10.40
C ALA A 63 -11.98 1.35 -9.67
N LYS A 64 -12.73 2.31 -10.21
CA LYS A 64 -12.92 3.61 -9.55
C LYS A 64 -13.60 3.48 -8.20
N ARG A 65 -14.54 2.56 -8.04
CA ARG A 65 -15.17 2.32 -6.74
C ARG A 65 -14.16 1.84 -5.70
N VAL A 66 -13.26 0.93 -6.10
CA VAL A 66 -12.19 0.46 -5.23
C VAL A 66 -11.28 1.61 -4.84
N GLU A 67 -10.88 2.44 -5.82
CA GLU A 67 -10.02 3.59 -5.58
C GLU A 67 -10.68 4.60 -4.65
N MET A 68 -11.95 4.89 -4.85
CA MET A 68 -12.68 5.83 -4.00
C MET A 68 -12.85 5.31 -2.59
N ASP A 69 -13.06 4.00 -2.41
CA ASP A 69 -13.11 3.41 -1.09
C ASP A 69 -11.77 3.62 -0.36
N LEU A 70 -10.66 3.37 -1.05
CA LEU A 70 -9.33 3.62 -0.50
C LEU A 70 -9.16 5.10 -0.12
N LEU A 71 -9.55 6.01 -1.00
CA LEU A 71 -9.40 7.44 -0.76
C LEU A 71 -10.27 7.95 0.39
N SER A 72 -11.29 7.20 0.78
CA SER A 72 -12.14 7.58 1.91
C SER A 72 -11.42 7.50 3.25
N TYR A 73 -10.32 6.74 3.34
CA TYR A 73 -9.55 6.60 4.58
C TYR A 73 -8.05 6.81 4.40
N ALA A 74 -7.53 6.87 3.18
CA ALA A 74 -6.10 7.07 2.93
C ALA A 74 -5.82 8.52 2.61
N GLN A 75 -4.66 9.00 3.06
CA GLN A 75 -4.18 10.32 2.70
C GLN A 75 -3.37 10.25 1.42
N VAL A 76 -3.61 11.17 0.49
CA VAL A 76 -2.82 11.26 -0.75
C VAL A 76 -1.65 12.20 -0.51
N VAL A 77 -0.45 11.71 -0.80
CA VAL A 77 0.77 12.53 -0.76
C VAL A 77 1.37 12.61 -2.16
N ARG A 78 2.05 13.70 -2.45
CA ARG A 78 2.70 13.94 -3.74
C ARG A 78 4.21 14.00 -3.53
N PRO A 79 4.93 12.89 -3.80
CA PRO A 79 6.37 12.83 -3.53
C PRO A 79 7.17 13.85 -4.32
N LYS A 80 8.13 14.46 -3.66
CA LYS A 80 9.12 15.36 -4.28
C LYS A 80 10.44 14.64 -4.50
N ALA A 81 10.78 13.68 -3.63
CA ALA A 81 12.02 12.92 -3.74
C ALA A 81 11.92 11.92 -4.88
N HIS A 82 13.08 11.64 -5.49
CA HIS A 82 13.22 10.60 -6.50
C HIS A 82 14.09 9.48 -5.93
N VAL A 83 13.56 8.25 -5.94
CA VAL A 83 14.27 7.07 -5.43
C VAL A 83 14.58 6.15 -6.61
N ALA A 84 15.80 5.61 -6.64
CA ALA A 84 16.27 4.74 -7.73
C ALA A 84 17.10 3.58 -7.18
N VAL A 85 16.70 3.00 -6.05
CA VAL A 85 17.45 1.92 -5.40
C VAL A 85 16.91 0.54 -5.73
N CYS A 86 15.68 0.44 -6.25
CA CYS A 86 15.04 -0.84 -6.55
C CYS A 86 15.22 -1.18 -8.03
N ARG A 87 15.27 -2.48 -8.34
CA ARG A 87 15.32 -2.96 -9.72
C ARG A 87 14.04 -2.64 -10.47
N ASP A 88 12.90 -2.79 -9.81
CA ASP A 88 11.60 -2.46 -10.37
C ASP A 88 11.27 -1.01 -9.99
N SER A 89 11.00 -0.18 -11.00
CA SER A 89 10.68 1.23 -10.79
C SER A 89 9.40 1.42 -9.97
N ALA A 90 8.47 0.48 -10.04
CA ALA A 90 7.24 0.55 -9.24
C ALA A 90 7.55 0.51 -7.75
N ASP A 91 8.56 -0.28 -7.34
CA ASP A 91 8.98 -0.36 -5.94
C ASP A 91 9.57 0.96 -5.47
N ASN A 92 10.29 1.67 -6.34
CA ASN A 92 10.80 3.01 -6.02
C ASN A 92 9.67 3.97 -5.73
N ARG A 93 8.55 3.87 -6.43
CA ARG A 93 7.37 4.74 -6.17
C ARG A 93 6.79 4.50 -4.79
N VAL A 94 6.84 3.26 -4.30
CA VAL A 94 6.41 2.93 -2.92
C VAL A 94 7.28 3.66 -1.90
N LEU A 95 8.59 3.60 -2.07
CA LEU A 95 9.55 4.26 -1.17
C LEU A 95 9.43 5.78 -1.23
N GLU A 96 9.21 6.34 -2.41
CA GLU A 96 8.99 7.79 -2.55
C GLU A 96 7.75 8.24 -1.78
N CYS A 97 6.68 7.48 -1.87
CA CYS A 97 5.45 7.75 -1.12
C CYS A 97 5.73 7.74 0.39
N ALA A 98 6.45 6.72 0.86
CA ALA A 98 6.76 6.58 2.27
C ALA A 98 7.62 7.73 2.79
N LEU A 99 8.60 8.17 2.00
CA LEU A 99 9.45 9.30 2.36
C LEU A 99 8.64 10.59 2.49
N GLU A 100 7.79 10.87 1.50
CA GLU A 100 6.99 12.09 1.49
C GLU A 100 6.02 12.13 2.68
N ALA A 101 5.44 10.99 3.00
CA ALA A 101 4.47 10.89 4.10
C ALA A 101 5.11 10.89 5.48
N GLY A 102 6.43 10.73 5.58
CA GLY A 102 7.07 10.47 6.86
C GLY A 102 6.58 9.17 7.47
N ALA A 103 6.38 8.14 6.64
CA ALA A 103 5.79 6.89 7.07
C ALA A 103 6.71 6.10 8.00
N ASN A 104 6.10 5.38 8.93
CA ASN A 104 6.81 4.46 9.82
C ASN A 104 7.04 3.10 9.14
N PHE A 105 6.10 2.69 8.27
CA PHE A 105 6.11 1.37 7.66
C PHE A 105 5.74 1.42 6.18
N VAL A 106 6.33 0.47 5.44
CA VAL A 106 5.82 0.00 4.15
C VAL A 106 5.35 -1.44 4.37
N ILE A 107 4.10 -1.73 4.02
CA ILE A 107 3.52 -3.06 4.19
C ILE A 107 3.46 -3.71 2.82
N THR A 108 4.17 -4.81 2.64
CA THR A 108 4.32 -5.44 1.34
C THR A 108 4.55 -6.95 1.46
N GLY A 109 4.27 -7.68 0.39
CA GLY A 109 4.67 -9.07 0.24
C GLY A 109 5.76 -9.24 -0.81
N ASP A 110 6.24 -8.16 -1.42
CA ASP A 110 7.24 -8.21 -2.47
C ASP A 110 8.61 -8.59 -1.88
N PRO A 111 9.22 -9.70 -2.35
CA PRO A 111 10.53 -10.12 -1.84
C PRO A 111 11.62 -9.07 -2.01
N ASP A 112 11.62 -8.31 -3.10
CA ASP A 112 12.67 -7.31 -3.34
C ASP A 112 12.59 -6.16 -2.32
N LEU A 113 11.39 -5.68 -2.00
CA LEU A 113 11.21 -4.67 -0.97
C LEU A 113 11.53 -5.23 0.42
N LEU A 114 11.07 -6.45 0.71
CA LEU A 114 11.33 -7.08 2.01
C LEU A 114 12.82 -7.31 2.24
N GLU A 115 13.59 -7.58 1.19
CA GLU A 115 15.03 -7.74 1.30
C GLU A 115 15.72 -6.45 1.74
N ILE A 116 15.22 -5.29 1.32
CA ILE A 116 15.73 -4.00 1.79
C ILE A 116 15.50 -3.86 3.29
N GLY A 117 14.33 -4.26 3.76
CA GLY A 117 13.97 -4.35 5.17
C GLY A 117 13.83 -3.04 5.91
N HIS A 118 14.70 -2.09 5.64
CA HIS A 118 14.75 -0.81 6.34
C HIS A 118 15.34 0.25 5.40
N TYR A 119 14.65 1.37 5.27
CA TYR A 119 15.08 2.43 4.36
C TYR A 119 14.80 3.79 4.99
N ARG A 120 15.85 4.53 5.33
CA ARG A 120 15.77 5.90 5.88
C ARG A 120 14.76 6.03 7.03
N GLY A 121 14.80 5.10 7.98
CA GLY A 121 13.89 5.11 9.12
C GLY A 121 12.55 4.44 8.87
N ILE A 122 12.29 4.00 7.64
CA ILE A 122 11.04 3.32 7.29
C ILE A 122 11.27 1.80 7.39
N LYS A 123 10.43 1.11 8.13
CA LYS A 123 10.49 -0.35 8.23
C LYS A 123 9.62 -0.97 7.15
N ILE A 124 10.20 -1.91 6.41
CA ILE A 124 9.49 -2.64 5.36
C ILE A 124 9.13 -4.01 5.90
N VAL A 125 7.83 -4.28 6.04
CA VAL A 125 7.35 -5.45 6.77
C VAL A 125 6.23 -6.16 6.03
N LYS A 126 6.03 -7.43 6.36
CA LYS A 126 4.86 -8.20 5.91
C LYS A 126 3.63 -7.81 6.72
N VAL A 127 2.47 -8.14 6.16
CA VAL A 127 1.17 -7.84 6.76
C VAL A 127 1.09 -8.36 8.20
N ARG A 128 1.49 -9.61 8.43
CA ARG A 128 1.40 -10.20 9.76
C ARG A 128 2.26 -9.45 10.78
N ALA A 129 3.48 -9.11 10.42
CA ALA A 129 4.38 -8.38 11.31
C ALA A 129 3.81 -6.99 11.63
N PHE A 130 3.20 -6.34 10.65
CA PHE A 130 2.57 -5.03 10.88
C PHE A 130 1.40 -5.15 11.86
N LEU A 131 0.52 -6.12 11.65
CA LEU A 131 -0.63 -6.32 12.55
C LEU A 131 -0.16 -6.60 13.97
N ASP A 132 0.88 -7.42 14.13
CA ASP A 132 1.43 -7.72 15.45
C ASP A 132 1.97 -6.44 16.12
N SER A 133 2.57 -5.54 15.34
CA SER A 133 3.12 -4.29 15.88
C SER A 133 2.03 -3.32 16.32
N LEU A 134 0.84 -3.38 15.73
CA LEU A 134 -0.28 -2.54 16.15
C LEU A 134 -0.92 -3.02 17.46
N GLY A 135 -0.72 -4.28 17.80
CA GLY A 135 -1.35 -4.87 18.96
C GLY A 135 -2.82 -5.21 18.71
N SER A 136 -3.44 -5.80 19.72
CA SER A 136 -4.83 -6.21 19.66
C SER A 136 -5.70 -5.14 20.34
N ARG A 137 -6.32 -4.35 19.55
CA ARG A 137 -7.25 -3.33 20.07
C ARG A 137 -8.66 -3.57 19.58
#